data_7a1a4e46985e962851bbb1660eb79c1e
#
_entry.id   7a1a4e46985e962851bbb1660eb79c1e
#
_cell.length_a   1.000
_cell.length_b   1.000
_cell.length_c   1.000
_cell.angle_alpha   90.00
_cell.angle_beta   90.00
_cell.angle_gamma   90.00
#
_symmetry.space_group_name_H-M   'P 1'
#
loop_
_entity.id
_entity.type
_entity.pdbx_description
1 polymer ?
#
loop_
_entity_poly.entity_id
_entity_poly.type
_entity_poly.pdbx_seq_one_letter_code
_entity_poly.pdbx_strand_id
1 'polypeptide(L)'
;MNIVIPTKNTSIQAPLSIFSDNHLFERVPLQLLPHNETTRKVRKILEEDFDVANEISIVTGYASLDELLTTIHRKKPKQTMRILIGNEPSVGPLTKIKNTTSHLSQEIKKYWLEERQISLTHSFVLLNAYRQIETGEIEIRINSASKPLHAKICGTDFTVVTGSSNFTRPGLSTQREFNVRFSKEEDVSRYSGTFSFIDGCFKQSEDYKSELL
;
A
#
# COMPACT_ATOMS: atom_id res chain seq x y z
N MET A 1 52.78 -51.98 -22.70
CA MET A 1 52.15 -50.93 -23.50
C MET A 1 51.11 -50.23 -22.63
N ASN A 2 51.53 -49.18 -21.93
CA ASN A 2 50.67 -48.50 -20.98
C ASN A 2 50.09 -47.26 -21.67
N ILE A 3 48.77 -47.23 -21.85
CA ILE A 3 48.01 -46.09 -22.39
C ILE A 3 47.70 -45.14 -21.23
N VAL A 4 48.34 -43.97 -21.21
CA VAL A 4 48.06 -42.89 -20.29
C VAL A 4 46.96 -42.01 -20.93
N ILE A 5 45.81 -41.95 -20.30
CA ILE A 5 44.71 -41.08 -20.71
C ILE A 5 44.90 -39.75 -19.96
N PRO A 6 45.04 -38.61 -20.64
CA PRO A 6 45.11 -37.33 -19.94
C PRO A 6 43.71 -36.84 -19.54
N THR A 7 43.44 -36.75 -18.26
CA THR A 7 42.27 -36.11 -17.69
C THR A 7 42.45 -34.60 -17.80
N LYS A 8 41.83 -33.94 -18.78
CA LYS A 8 41.64 -32.48 -18.79
C LYS A 8 40.47 -32.13 -17.89
N ASN A 9 40.74 -31.80 -16.65
CA ASN A 9 39.84 -31.04 -15.82
C ASN A 9 39.84 -29.57 -16.34
N THR A 10 38.99 -29.24 -17.27
CA THR A 10 38.62 -27.86 -17.53
C THR A 10 37.40 -27.54 -16.68
N SER A 11 37.64 -27.02 -15.48
CA SER A 11 36.61 -26.30 -14.73
C SER A 11 36.23 -25.07 -15.53
N ILE A 12 35.09 -25.14 -16.21
CA ILE A 12 34.44 -23.96 -16.79
C ILE A 12 33.90 -23.19 -15.59
N GLN A 13 34.70 -22.32 -15.03
CA GLN A 13 34.17 -21.24 -14.18
C GLN A 13 33.41 -20.29 -15.11
N ALA A 14 32.09 -20.41 -15.12
CA ALA A 14 31.24 -19.38 -15.68
C ALA A 14 31.56 -18.07 -14.95
N PRO A 15 31.76 -16.95 -15.66
CA PRO A 15 32.01 -15.68 -15.00
C PRO A 15 30.82 -15.27 -14.18
N LEU A 16 30.97 -15.30 -12.83
CA LEU A 16 30.01 -14.87 -11.82
C LEU A 16 29.69 -13.37 -11.86
N SER A 17 30.20 -12.63 -12.85
CA SER A 17 30.09 -11.16 -12.93
C SER A 17 29.05 -10.62 -13.90
N ILE A 18 28.20 -11.45 -14.51
CA ILE A 18 27.22 -10.99 -15.53
C ILE A 18 25.89 -10.55 -14.90
N PHE A 19 25.66 -10.86 -13.63
CA PHE A 19 24.45 -10.44 -12.95
C PHE A 19 24.81 -9.41 -11.86
N SER A 20 25.01 -8.15 -12.27
CA SER A 20 24.80 -7.08 -11.31
C SER A 20 23.34 -7.15 -10.89
N ASP A 21 23.05 -7.19 -9.58
CA ASP A 21 21.70 -7.37 -9.01
C ASP A 21 20.65 -6.39 -9.58
N ASN A 22 21.10 -5.29 -10.18
CA ASN A 22 20.25 -4.26 -10.79
C ASN A 22 19.49 -4.70 -12.05
N HIS A 23 19.93 -5.75 -12.77
CA HIS A 23 19.29 -6.17 -14.03
C HIS A 23 18.26 -7.30 -13.85
N LEU A 24 18.21 -7.94 -12.70
CA LEU A 24 17.32 -9.10 -12.49
C LEU A 24 15.84 -8.72 -12.61
N PHE A 25 15.48 -7.51 -12.23
CA PHE A 25 14.09 -7.04 -12.21
C PHE A 25 13.71 -6.15 -13.40
N GLU A 26 14.65 -5.77 -14.25
CA GLU A 26 14.37 -4.88 -15.41
C GLU A 26 13.39 -5.47 -16.42
N ARG A 27 13.28 -6.80 -16.48
CA ARG A 27 12.36 -7.51 -17.38
C ARG A 27 10.96 -7.67 -16.81
N VAL A 28 10.75 -7.34 -15.54
CA VAL A 28 9.43 -7.42 -14.92
C VAL A 28 8.60 -6.21 -15.36
N PRO A 29 7.45 -6.41 -16.02
CA PRO A 29 6.64 -5.29 -16.53
C PRO A 29 5.97 -4.56 -15.37
N LEU A 30 6.59 -3.48 -14.89
CA LEU A 30 6.14 -2.69 -13.74
C LEU A 30 4.70 -2.20 -13.82
N GLN A 31 4.21 -1.94 -15.03
CA GLN A 31 2.81 -1.53 -15.24
C GLN A 31 1.81 -2.62 -14.88
N LEU A 32 2.19 -3.89 -15.05
CA LEU A 32 1.34 -5.04 -14.75
C LEU A 32 1.68 -5.65 -13.39
N LEU A 33 2.96 -5.61 -13.02
CA LEU A 33 3.54 -6.24 -11.84
C LEU A 33 4.33 -5.21 -11.02
N PRO A 34 3.65 -4.26 -10.31
CA PRO A 34 4.33 -3.24 -9.53
C PRO A 34 5.17 -3.83 -8.40
N HIS A 35 6.43 -3.41 -8.29
CA HIS A 35 7.36 -3.82 -7.25
C HIS A 35 8.37 -2.71 -6.91
N ASN A 36 9.14 -2.89 -5.84
CA ASN A 36 10.07 -1.87 -5.34
C ASN A 36 11.55 -2.11 -5.72
N GLU A 37 11.85 -3.07 -6.58
CA GLU A 37 13.23 -3.47 -6.93
C GLU A 37 13.89 -2.56 -8.00
N THR A 38 13.15 -1.64 -8.59
CA THR A 38 13.65 -0.67 -9.57
C THR A 38 13.54 0.75 -9.06
N THR A 39 13.97 1.74 -9.86
CA THR A 39 13.81 3.16 -9.54
C THR A 39 12.34 3.62 -9.54
N ARG A 40 11.48 3.00 -10.37
CA ARG A 40 10.05 3.26 -10.39
C ARG A 40 9.37 2.33 -9.39
N LYS A 41 8.98 2.89 -8.25
CA LYS A 41 8.40 2.19 -7.12
C LYS A 41 6.88 1.99 -7.29
N VAL A 42 6.30 1.09 -6.47
CA VAL A 42 4.84 0.90 -6.37
C VAL A 42 4.13 2.23 -6.13
N ARG A 43 4.67 3.08 -5.27
CA ARG A 43 4.18 4.43 -5.01
C ARG A 43 3.93 5.23 -6.30
N LYS A 44 4.91 5.26 -7.20
CA LYS A 44 4.83 6.06 -8.43
C LYS A 44 3.70 5.59 -9.34
N ILE A 45 3.48 4.28 -9.41
CA ILE A 45 2.40 3.69 -10.21
C ILE A 45 1.03 4.05 -9.61
N LEU A 46 0.89 3.96 -8.27
CA LEU A 46 -0.34 4.38 -7.59
C LEU A 46 -0.61 5.88 -7.75
N GLU A 47 0.42 6.72 -7.64
CA GLU A 47 0.29 8.15 -7.84
C GLU A 47 -0.21 8.49 -9.25
N GLU A 48 0.32 7.82 -10.28
CA GLU A 48 -0.11 8.00 -11.67
C GLU A 48 -1.57 7.58 -11.87
N ASP A 49 -2.00 6.45 -11.27
CA ASP A 49 -3.38 6.00 -11.33
C ASP A 49 -4.30 6.97 -10.57
N PHE A 50 -3.93 7.41 -9.38
CA PHE A 50 -4.71 8.36 -8.58
C PHE A 50 -4.81 9.73 -9.23
N ASP A 51 -3.75 10.16 -9.93
CA ASP A 51 -3.73 11.47 -10.61
C ASP A 51 -4.77 11.59 -11.73
N VAL A 52 -5.24 10.50 -12.32
CA VAL A 52 -6.24 10.52 -13.40
C VAL A 52 -7.62 10.00 -12.98
N ALA A 53 -7.72 9.40 -11.81
CA ALA A 53 -8.95 8.85 -11.28
C ALA A 53 -9.97 9.91 -10.82
N ASN A 54 -11.25 9.57 -10.84
CA ASN A 54 -12.31 10.31 -10.17
C ASN A 54 -12.66 9.69 -8.82
N GLU A 55 -12.52 8.38 -8.70
CA GLU A 55 -12.82 7.62 -7.48
C GLU A 55 -11.61 6.81 -7.06
N ILE A 56 -11.27 6.87 -5.78
CA ILE A 56 -10.15 6.15 -5.18
C ILE A 56 -10.66 5.31 -4.02
N SER A 57 -10.31 4.04 -4.00
CA SER A 57 -10.63 3.10 -2.91
C SER A 57 -9.36 2.46 -2.41
N ILE A 58 -9.04 2.63 -1.13
CA ILE A 58 -7.87 2.03 -0.48
C ILE A 58 -8.37 1.06 0.58
N VAL A 59 -7.98 -0.21 0.48
CA VAL A 59 -8.23 -1.24 1.49
C VAL A 59 -6.88 -1.82 1.88
N THR A 60 -6.49 -1.67 3.14
CA THR A 60 -5.17 -2.11 3.59
C THR A 60 -5.24 -2.68 5.01
N GLY A 61 -4.48 -3.72 5.28
CA GLY A 61 -4.36 -4.25 6.64
C GLY A 61 -3.74 -3.25 7.59
N TYR A 62 -2.73 -2.51 7.10
CA TYR A 62 -2.04 -1.47 7.86
C TYR A 62 -1.72 -0.26 6.97
N ALA A 63 -1.89 0.94 7.53
CA ALA A 63 -1.50 2.20 6.90
C ALA A 63 -0.67 3.05 7.87
N SER A 64 0.32 3.76 7.37
CA SER A 64 0.98 4.80 8.16
C SER A 64 0.29 6.16 7.97
N LEU A 65 0.24 6.95 9.04
CA LEU A 65 -0.39 8.26 9.01
C LEU A 65 0.26 9.19 7.97
N ASP A 66 1.58 9.20 7.87
CA ASP A 66 2.32 10.00 6.89
C ASP A 66 1.89 9.70 5.45
N GLU A 67 1.68 8.41 5.14
CA GLU A 67 1.29 8.00 3.81
C GLU A 67 -0.16 8.39 3.49
N LEU A 68 -1.04 8.21 4.47
CA LEU A 68 -2.43 8.64 4.36
C LEU A 68 -2.53 10.15 4.14
N LEU A 69 -1.88 10.95 4.98
CA LEU A 69 -1.89 12.41 4.88
C LEU A 69 -1.30 12.91 3.56
N THR A 70 -0.20 12.30 3.10
CA THR A 70 0.41 12.63 1.81
C THR A 70 -0.57 12.37 0.66
N THR A 71 -1.25 11.24 0.68
CA THR A 71 -2.20 10.84 -0.35
C THR A 71 -3.44 11.74 -0.33
N ILE A 72 -4.00 12.02 0.85
CA ILE A 72 -5.13 12.93 1.05
C ILE A 72 -4.80 14.34 0.57
N HIS A 73 -3.59 14.83 0.88
CA HIS A 73 -3.14 16.14 0.45
C HIS A 73 -3.03 16.28 -1.09
N ARG A 74 -2.68 15.19 -1.78
CA ARG A 74 -2.59 15.14 -3.24
C ARG A 74 -3.92 14.95 -3.95
N LYS A 75 -4.98 14.58 -3.21
CA LYS A 75 -6.32 14.39 -3.76
C LYS A 75 -6.76 15.66 -4.49
N LYS A 76 -7.21 15.51 -5.72
CA LYS A 76 -7.71 16.62 -6.53
C LYS A 76 -9.12 17.04 -6.10
N PRO A 77 -9.50 18.30 -6.31
CA PRO A 77 -10.89 18.70 -6.16
C PRO A 77 -11.81 17.81 -7.00
N LYS A 78 -12.98 17.47 -6.48
CA LYS A 78 -13.99 16.57 -7.08
C LYS A 78 -13.66 15.08 -7.10
N GLN A 79 -12.43 14.67 -6.79
CA GLN A 79 -12.19 13.25 -6.54
C GLN A 79 -12.88 12.81 -5.25
N THR A 80 -13.46 11.63 -5.24
CA THR A 80 -13.91 10.95 -4.03
C THR A 80 -12.86 9.95 -3.60
N MET A 81 -12.70 9.80 -2.28
CA MET A 81 -11.74 8.84 -1.72
C MET A 81 -12.36 8.11 -0.56
N ARG A 82 -12.23 6.79 -0.55
CA ARG A 82 -12.61 5.95 0.60
C ARG A 82 -11.45 5.07 1.02
N ILE A 83 -11.24 4.98 2.32
CA ILE A 83 -10.10 4.29 2.93
C ILE A 83 -10.62 3.35 4.00
N LEU A 84 -10.31 2.06 3.89
CA LEU A 84 -10.59 1.06 4.91
C LEU A 84 -9.29 0.50 5.45
N ILE A 85 -9.10 0.66 6.77
CA ILE A 85 -7.92 0.19 7.48
C ILE A 85 -8.29 -1.07 8.25
N GLY A 86 -7.52 -2.11 8.05
CA GLY A 86 -7.64 -3.37 8.77
C GLY A 86 -7.04 -3.29 10.16
N ASN A 87 -7.13 -4.43 10.80
CA ASN A 87 -6.60 -4.68 12.12
C ASN A 87 -5.44 -5.67 12.00
N GLU A 88 -4.30 -5.24 11.51
CA GLU A 88 -3.10 -6.06 11.58
C GLU A 88 -2.64 -6.19 13.03
N PRO A 89 -2.50 -7.40 13.56
CA PRO A 89 -1.85 -7.56 14.85
C PRO A 89 -0.41 -7.04 14.72
N SER A 90 -0.08 -5.98 15.46
CA SER A 90 1.31 -5.55 15.58
C SER A 90 2.16 -6.73 16.04
N VAL A 91 3.22 -7.05 15.29
CA VAL A 91 4.20 -8.09 15.66
C VAL A 91 5.05 -7.52 16.81
N GLY A 92 4.47 -7.46 18.00
CA GLY A 92 5.11 -7.10 19.24
C GLY A 92 4.74 -8.08 20.35
N PRO A 93 5.53 -8.21 21.42
CA PRO A 93 5.25 -9.17 22.46
C PRO A 93 3.90 -8.88 23.09
N LEU A 94 2.94 -9.77 22.84
CA LEU A 94 1.68 -10.07 23.54
C LEU A 94 1.16 -9.05 24.57
N THR A 95 0.99 -7.82 24.21
CA THR A 95 0.03 -6.96 24.88
C THR A 95 -1.29 -7.10 24.12
N LYS A 96 -2.29 -7.71 24.76
CA LYS A 96 -3.65 -7.81 24.25
C LYS A 96 -4.15 -6.39 23.94
N ILE A 97 -4.01 -5.95 22.70
CA ILE A 97 -4.59 -4.70 22.24
C ILE A 97 -6.08 -4.97 22.10
N LYS A 98 -6.79 -4.62 23.14
CA LYS A 98 -8.25 -4.46 23.10
C LYS A 98 -8.51 -3.14 22.40
N ASN A 99 -9.04 -3.16 21.22
CA ASN A 99 -9.53 -2.07 20.38
C ASN A 99 -8.51 -1.43 19.45
N THR A 100 -8.73 -1.66 18.18
CA THR A 100 -7.98 -1.13 17.03
C THR A 100 -8.04 0.39 16.92
N THR A 101 -9.17 0.96 17.28
CA THR A 101 -9.45 2.40 17.33
C THR A 101 -8.46 3.12 18.23
N SER A 102 -8.12 2.56 19.38
CA SER A 102 -7.15 3.17 20.29
C SER A 102 -5.71 3.22 19.73
N HIS A 103 -5.33 2.32 18.82
CA HIS A 103 -3.97 2.28 18.28
C HIS A 103 -3.73 3.42 17.28
N LEU A 104 -4.61 3.63 16.32
CA LEU A 104 -4.47 4.72 15.37
C LEU A 104 -4.56 6.08 16.06
N SER A 105 -5.46 6.26 17.03
CA SER A 105 -5.54 7.50 17.81
C SER A 105 -4.31 7.70 18.72
N GLN A 106 -3.69 6.61 19.22
CA GLN A 106 -2.42 6.69 19.94
C GLN A 106 -1.25 7.02 19.02
N GLU A 107 -1.20 6.44 17.82
CA GLU A 107 -0.20 6.80 16.79
C GLU A 107 -0.36 8.25 16.38
N ILE A 108 -1.57 8.75 16.18
CA ILE A 108 -1.85 10.15 15.91
C ILE A 108 -1.34 11.03 17.06
N LYS A 109 -1.66 10.71 18.31
CA LYS A 109 -1.18 11.46 19.47
C LYS A 109 0.33 11.42 19.60
N LYS A 110 0.95 10.25 19.44
CA LYS A 110 2.40 10.07 19.51
C LYS A 110 3.11 10.86 18.41
N TYR A 111 2.62 10.76 17.17
CA TYR A 111 3.12 11.52 16.04
C TYR A 111 3.06 13.03 16.28
N TRP A 112 1.96 13.52 16.86
CA TRP A 112 1.76 14.95 17.12
C TRP A 112 2.56 15.47 18.29
N LEU A 113 2.66 14.71 19.37
CA LEU A 113 3.21 15.20 20.65
C LEU A 113 4.68 14.85 20.81
N GLU A 114 5.15 13.74 20.24
CA GLU A 114 6.48 13.19 20.54
C GLU A 114 7.47 13.21 19.38
N GLU A 115 7.03 12.97 18.16
CA GLU A 115 7.95 12.72 17.04
C GLU A 115 8.19 13.90 16.11
N ARG A 116 7.31 14.90 16.09
CA ARG A 116 7.50 16.07 15.25
C ARG A 116 7.15 17.36 15.96
N GLN A 117 8.13 18.24 16.04
CA GLN A 117 7.88 19.65 16.32
C GLN A 117 6.79 20.13 15.35
N ILE A 118 5.69 20.63 15.89
CA ILE A 118 4.51 21.10 15.14
C ILE A 118 4.95 22.15 14.14
N SER A 119 5.15 21.76 12.88
CA SER A 119 5.35 22.74 11.81
C SER A 119 3.99 23.22 11.31
N LEU A 120 3.88 24.48 10.96
CA LEU A 120 2.68 25.07 10.37
C LEU A 120 2.20 24.27 9.14
N THR A 121 3.13 23.75 8.34
CA THR A 121 2.82 22.92 7.16
C THR A 121 2.10 21.63 7.53
N HIS A 122 2.56 20.91 8.55
CA HIS A 122 1.91 19.67 9.00
C HIS A 122 0.53 19.94 9.60
N SER A 123 0.39 21.02 10.37
CA SER A 123 -0.90 21.44 10.92
C SER A 123 -1.90 21.75 9.79
N PHE A 124 -1.46 22.42 8.73
CA PHE A 124 -2.31 22.72 7.57
C PHE A 124 -2.78 21.44 6.84
N VAL A 125 -1.87 20.50 6.60
CA VAL A 125 -2.19 19.21 5.93
C VAL A 125 -3.22 18.42 6.72
N LEU A 126 -3.07 18.39 8.05
CA LEU A 126 -4.04 17.70 8.91
C LEU A 126 -5.39 18.38 8.95
N LEU A 127 -5.43 19.71 9.11
CA LEU A 127 -6.69 20.47 9.10
C LEU A 127 -7.43 20.29 7.77
N ASN A 128 -6.70 20.24 6.67
CA ASN A 128 -7.28 20.01 5.37
C ASN A 128 -7.85 18.57 5.25
N ALA A 129 -7.11 17.57 5.73
CA ALA A 129 -7.58 16.19 5.78
C ALA A 129 -8.84 16.07 6.65
N TYR A 130 -8.82 16.68 7.84
CA TYR A 130 -9.96 16.73 8.75
C TYR A 130 -11.21 17.32 8.07
N ARG A 131 -11.09 18.46 7.39
CA ARG A 131 -12.20 19.08 6.67
C ARG A 131 -12.79 18.17 5.59
N GLN A 132 -11.93 17.52 4.81
CA GLN A 132 -12.38 16.61 3.76
C GLN A 132 -13.11 15.38 4.32
N ILE A 133 -12.73 14.89 5.49
CA ILE A 133 -13.42 13.81 6.19
C ILE A 133 -14.76 14.32 6.74
N GLU A 134 -14.79 15.50 7.35
CA GLU A 134 -15.99 16.14 7.86
C GLU A 134 -17.04 16.38 6.77
N THR A 135 -16.61 16.88 5.62
CA THR A 135 -17.50 17.15 4.47
C THR A 135 -17.91 15.90 3.70
N GLY A 136 -17.35 14.74 4.03
CA GLY A 136 -17.63 13.48 3.34
C GLY A 136 -16.95 13.33 1.98
N GLU A 137 -16.02 14.22 1.64
CA GLU A 137 -15.17 14.06 0.45
C GLU A 137 -14.22 12.87 0.57
N ILE A 138 -13.89 12.50 1.82
CA ILE A 138 -13.09 11.34 2.18
C ILE A 138 -13.86 10.54 3.23
N GLU A 139 -14.05 9.26 2.96
CA GLU A 139 -14.61 8.30 3.90
C GLU A 139 -13.47 7.46 4.48
N ILE A 140 -13.29 7.47 5.80
CA ILE A 140 -12.35 6.57 6.48
C ILE A 140 -13.13 5.62 7.37
N ARG A 141 -12.85 4.32 7.22
CA ARG A 141 -13.45 3.25 8.01
C ARG A 141 -12.39 2.34 8.61
N ILE A 142 -12.76 1.69 9.70
CA ILE A 142 -11.95 0.67 10.35
C ILE A 142 -12.69 -0.66 10.30
N ASN A 143 -11.92 -1.72 10.05
CA ASN A 143 -12.46 -3.07 10.07
C ASN A 143 -12.91 -3.44 11.48
N SER A 144 -14.20 -3.58 11.68
CA SER A 144 -14.83 -4.03 12.93
C SER A 144 -15.22 -5.50 12.91
N ALA A 145 -15.05 -6.15 11.74
CA ALA A 145 -15.43 -7.54 11.59
C ALA A 145 -14.62 -8.44 12.53
N SER A 146 -15.24 -9.55 12.97
CA SER A 146 -14.59 -10.57 13.79
C SER A 146 -13.36 -11.22 13.12
N LYS A 147 -13.26 -11.09 11.80
CA LYS A 147 -12.13 -11.55 10.99
C LYS A 147 -11.17 -10.40 10.72
N PRO A 148 -9.87 -10.53 11.04
CA PRO A 148 -8.87 -9.53 10.69
C PRO A 148 -8.84 -9.30 9.17
N LEU A 149 -8.78 -8.03 8.76
CA LEU A 149 -8.61 -7.65 7.36
C LEU A 149 -7.12 -7.47 7.06
N HIS A 150 -6.61 -8.30 6.16
CA HIS A 150 -5.19 -8.25 5.72
C HIS A 150 -5.06 -8.00 4.22
N ALA A 151 -6.12 -7.54 3.57
CA ALA A 151 -6.10 -7.16 2.17
C ALA A 151 -5.21 -5.93 1.94
N LYS A 152 -4.63 -5.83 0.75
CA LYS A 152 -3.87 -4.66 0.28
C LYS A 152 -4.33 -4.39 -1.15
N ILE A 153 -5.27 -3.47 -1.29
CA ILE A 153 -5.93 -3.16 -2.55
C ILE A 153 -6.01 -1.65 -2.70
N CYS A 154 -5.52 -1.13 -3.80
CA CYS A 154 -5.73 0.24 -4.24
C CYS A 154 -6.52 0.18 -5.55
N GLY A 155 -7.75 0.61 -5.53
CA GLY A 155 -8.65 0.63 -6.68
C GLY A 155 -9.00 2.05 -7.10
N THR A 156 -9.20 2.25 -8.39
CA THR A 156 -9.72 3.47 -9.00
C THR A 156 -10.92 3.12 -9.87
N ASP A 157 -11.61 4.11 -10.42
CA ASP A 157 -12.70 3.90 -11.38
C ASP A 157 -12.29 3.15 -12.67
N PHE A 158 -10.98 2.90 -12.87
CA PHE A 158 -10.46 2.19 -14.06
C PHE A 158 -9.37 1.16 -13.80
N THR A 159 -8.67 1.18 -12.65
CA THR A 159 -7.58 0.22 -12.34
C THR A 159 -7.68 -0.35 -10.94
N VAL A 160 -7.02 -1.47 -10.73
CA VAL A 160 -6.76 -2.06 -9.41
C VAL A 160 -5.30 -2.46 -9.30
N VAL A 161 -4.67 -2.12 -8.19
CA VAL A 161 -3.37 -2.66 -7.74
C VAL A 161 -3.60 -3.44 -6.46
N THR A 162 -3.19 -4.69 -6.42
CA THR A 162 -3.32 -5.56 -5.23
C THR A 162 -2.11 -6.46 -5.07
N GLY A 163 -1.73 -6.79 -3.84
CA GLY A 163 -0.57 -7.65 -3.56
C GLY A 163 -0.11 -7.61 -2.12
N SER A 164 1.19 -7.56 -1.91
CA SER A 164 1.80 -7.60 -0.57
C SER A 164 2.00 -6.23 0.08
N SER A 165 1.98 -5.14 -0.71
CA SER A 165 2.30 -3.78 -0.23
C SER A 165 1.27 -3.23 0.73
N ASN A 166 1.62 -3.08 2.01
CA ASN A 166 0.85 -2.25 2.93
C ASN A 166 0.91 -0.76 2.52
N PHE A 167 -0.11 0.00 2.90
CA PHE A 167 -0.19 1.44 2.58
C PHE A 167 0.71 2.25 3.53
N THR A 168 2.01 2.02 3.41
CA THR A 168 3.07 2.62 4.21
C THR A 168 4.23 3.03 3.32
N ARG A 169 5.04 3.98 3.79
CA ARG A 169 6.23 4.38 3.05
C ARG A 169 7.17 3.19 2.74
N PRO A 170 7.48 2.29 3.70
CA PRO A 170 8.26 1.10 3.38
C PRO A 170 7.57 0.18 2.35
N GLY A 171 6.30 -0.15 2.53
CA GLY A 171 5.56 -1.03 1.62
C GLY A 171 5.45 -0.49 0.20
N LEU A 172 5.30 0.82 0.05
CA LEU A 172 5.15 1.46 -1.27
C LEU A 172 6.47 1.86 -1.93
N SER A 173 7.63 1.82 -1.21
CA SER A 173 8.86 2.40 -1.76
C SER A 173 10.14 1.64 -1.48
N THR A 174 10.31 0.95 -0.33
CA THR A 174 11.62 0.44 0.10
C THR A 174 11.64 -1.04 0.43
N GLN A 175 10.55 -1.62 0.89
CA GLN A 175 10.46 -3.06 1.12
C GLN A 175 10.35 -3.81 -0.21
N ARG A 176 10.87 -5.03 -0.24
CA ARG A 176 10.67 -5.94 -1.36
C ARG A 176 9.22 -6.40 -1.35
N GLU A 177 8.45 -5.90 -2.30
CA GLU A 177 7.01 -6.13 -2.42
C GLU A 177 6.69 -6.56 -3.85
N PHE A 178 5.62 -7.32 -4.01
CA PHE A 178 5.14 -7.77 -5.29
C PHE A 178 3.62 -7.56 -5.39
N ASN A 179 3.18 -6.90 -6.45
CA ASN A 179 1.78 -6.59 -6.68
C ASN A 179 1.39 -6.94 -8.12
N VAL A 180 0.09 -7.04 -8.34
CA VAL A 180 -0.52 -7.19 -9.66
C VAL A 180 -1.37 -5.97 -9.91
N ARG A 181 -1.25 -5.38 -11.10
CA ARG A 181 -2.09 -4.30 -11.59
C ARG A 181 -2.87 -4.77 -12.83
N PHE A 182 -4.14 -4.48 -12.86
CA PHE A 182 -5.02 -4.72 -14.00
C PHE A 182 -6.02 -3.60 -14.15
N SER A 183 -6.49 -3.38 -15.37
CA SER A 183 -7.52 -2.38 -15.67
C SER A 183 -8.90 -3.01 -15.82
N LYS A 184 -9.92 -2.17 -15.72
CA LYS A 184 -11.30 -2.54 -15.99
C LYS A 184 -11.50 -3.01 -17.43
N GLU A 185 -10.76 -2.43 -18.38
CA GLU A 185 -10.82 -2.79 -19.79
C GLU A 185 -10.17 -4.15 -20.08
N GLU A 186 -9.06 -4.46 -19.40
CA GLU A 186 -8.33 -5.72 -19.60
C GLU A 186 -9.07 -6.93 -19.01
N ASP A 187 -9.68 -6.77 -17.83
CA ASP A 187 -10.35 -7.87 -17.11
C ASP A 187 -11.54 -7.34 -16.29
N VAL A 188 -12.66 -7.15 -16.96
CA VAL A 188 -13.92 -6.67 -16.35
C VAL A 188 -14.36 -7.55 -15.19
N SER A 189 -14.22 -8.88 -15.32
CA SER A 189 -14.68 -9.83 -14.30
C SER A 189 -13.85 -9.69 -13.01
N ARG A 190 -12.52 -9.67 -13.13
CA ARG A 190 -11.63 -9.49 -11.99
C ARG A 190 -11.80 -8.12 -11.35
N TYR A 191 -11.91 -7.08 -12.16
CA TYR A 191 -12.17 -5.73 -11.69
C TYR A 191 -13.46 -5.65 -10.87
N SER A 192 -14.58 -6.10 -11.45
CA SER A 192 -15.89 -6.05 -10.78
C SER A 192 -15.94 -6.93 -9.53
N GLY A 193 -15.33 -8.11 -9.57
CA GLY A 193 -15.20 -9.00 -8.42
C GLY A 193 -14.41 -8.36 -7.29
N THR A 194 -13.31 -7.65 -7.62
CA THR A 194 -12.51 -6.93 -6.62
C THR A 194 -13.30 -5.78 -6.01
N PHE A 195 -14.04 -5.00 -6.78
CA PHE A 195 -14.88 -3.93 -6.24
C PHE A 195 -16.04 -4.47 -5.40
N SER A 196 -16.63 -5.61 -5.77
CA SER A 196 -17.62 -6.28 -4.93
C SER A 196 -17.04 -6.70 -3.57
N PHE A 197 -15.80 -7.16 -3.55
CA PHE A 197 -15.08 -7.46 -2.29
C PHE A 197 -14.82 -6.20 -1.48
N ILE A 198 -14.33 -5.12 -2.10
CA ILE A 198 -14.11 -3.81 -1.45
C ILE A 198 -15.43 -3.34 -0.80
N ASP A 199 -16.51 -3.32 -1.54
CA ASP A 199 -17.83 -2.87 -1.06
C ASP A 199 -18.36 -3.75 0.09
N GLY A 200 -18.11 -5.06 0.02
CA GLY A 200 -18.43 -5.98 1.10
C GLY A 200 -17.66 -5.66 2.38
N CYS A 201 -16.36 -5.33 2.27
CA CYS A 201 -15.55 -4.93 3.40
C CYS A 201 -16.01 -3.61 4.00
N PHE A 202 -16.32 -2.60 3.18
CA PHE A 202 -16.85 -1.32 3.65
C PHE A 202 -18.20 -1.47 4.37
N LYS A 203 -19.10 -2.33 3.89
CA LYS A 203 -20.38 -2.61 4.55
C LYS A 203 -20.24 -3.25 5.94
N GLN A 204 -19.15 -3.96 6.19
CA GLN A 204 -18.86 -4.64 7.45
C GLN A 204 -17.91 -3.85 8.36
N SER A 205 -17.61 -2.62 8.04
CA SER A 205 -16.69 -1.77 8.77
C SER A 205 -17.41 -0.67 9.52
N GLU A 206 -16.74 -0.07 10.52
CA GLU A 206 -17.22 1.05 11.30
C GLU A 206 -16.65 2.36 10.78
N ASP A 207 -17.46 3.42 10.87
CA ASP A 207 -17.03 4.77 10.54
C ASP A 207 -16.02 5.29 11.57
N TYR A 208 -14.89 5.76 11.11
CA TYR A 208 -13.84 6.32 11.98
C TYR A 208 -14.14 7.78 12.42
N LYS A 209 -15.16 8.41 11.86
CA LYS A 209 -15.48 9.83 12.11
C LYS A 209 -15.69 10.14 13.60
N SER A 210 -16.29 9.19 14.36
CA SER A 210 -16.58 9.37 15.77
C SER A 210 -15.35 9.34 16.69
N GLU A 211 -14.19 8.93 16.20
CA GLU A 211 -12.96 8.81 17.00
C GLU A 211 -11.91 9.86 16.68
N LEU A 212 -12.07 10.56 15.56
CA LEU A 212 -11.25 11.71 15.17
C LEU A 212 -11.76 13.02 15.76
N LEU A 213 -13.00 13.03 16.26
CA LEU A 213 -13.66 14.17 16.90
C LEU A 213 -13.57 14.07 18.42
#